data_22b1d926992fa67cfc05b7a48ea309ef
#
_entry.id   22b1d926992fa67cfc05b7a48ea309ef
#
_cell.length_a   1.000
_cell.length_b   1.000
_cell.length_c   1.000
_cell.angle_alpha   90.00
_cell.angle_beta   90.00
_cell.angle_gamma   90.00
#
_symmetry.space_group_name_H-M   'P 1'
#
loop_
_entity.id
_entity.type
_entity.pdbx_description
1 polymer ?
#
loop_
_entity_poly.entity_id
_entity_poly.type
_entity_poly.pdbx_seq_one_letter_code
_entity_poly.pdbx_strand_id
1 'polypeptide(L)'
;MFIPKIYKSEDRELMKKIISENGFALLISDKEKLFATHSMFLLNEKDGDFYLETHFSKANFQAKVLKDDDEVLCDFLGAHSYISSSWYEKTNVSTWNYEAVQIRGKVKLMTDEELYHHLEKLTFKYEKTQKC
;
A
#
# COMPACT_ATOMS: atom_id res chain seq x y z
N MET A 1 -4.09 -0.75 12.71
CA MET A 1 -4.08 0.73 12.87
C MET A 1 -5.36 1.15 13.58
N PHE A 2 -5.23 1.95 14.61
CA PHE A 2 -6.38 2.54 15.28
C PHE A 2 -6.91 3.72 14.45
N ILE A 3 -8.22 3.77 14.22
CA ILE A 3 -8.86 4.85 13.48
C ILE A 3 -10.05 5.35 14.30
N PRO A 4 -10.00 6.61 14.81
CA PRO A 4 -11.17 7.19 15.45
C PRO A 4 -12.36 7.22 14.48
N LYS A 5 -13.57 6.97 14.98
CA LYS A 5 -14.77 6.92 14.14
C LYS A 5 -14.96 8.19 13.28
N ILE A 6 -14.63 9.34 13.83
CA ILE A 6 -14.78 10.63 13.15
C ILE A 6 -13.88 10.74 11.91
N TYR A 7 -12.76 9.99 11.86
CA TYR A 7 -11.81 10.03 10.75
C TYR A 7 -11.87 8.80 9.86
N LYS A 8 -12.68 7.81 10.23
CA LYS A 8 -12.79 6.58 9.44
C LYS A 8 -13.62 6.83 8.19
N SER A 9 -13.10 6.43 7.04
CA SER A 9 -13.84 6.42 5.78
C SER A 9 -14.06 4.99 5.31
N GLU A 10 -15.25 4.73 4.79
CA GLU A 10 -15.60 3.49 4.12
C GLU A 10 -15.77 3.69 2.61
N ASP A 11 -15.36 4.85 2.11
CA ASP A 11 -15.43 5.19 0.69
C ASP A 11 -14.40 4.37 -0.09
N ARG A 12 -14.91 3.40 -0.83
CA ARG A 12 -14.07 2.48 -1.61
C ARG A 12 -13.31 3.18 -2.74
N GLU A 13 -13.92 4.17 -3.37
CA GLU A 13 -13.28 4.93 -4.43
C GLU A 13 -12.12 5.79 -3.91
N LEU A 14 -12.29 6.40 -2.75
CA LEU A 14 -11.22 7.14 -2.09
C LEU A 14 -10.05 6.21 -1.72
N MET A 15 -10.35 5.02 -1.20
CA MET A 15 -9.34 4.02 -0.87
C MET A 15 -8.54 3.60 -2.10
N LYS A 16 -9.19 3.33 -3.21
CA LYS A 16 -8.54 2.99 -4.47
C LYS A 16 -7.65 4.12 -4.97
N LYS A 17 -8.12 5.36 -4.84
CA LYS A 17 -7.36 6.53 -5.25
C LYS A 17 -6.06 6.66 -4.44
N ILE A 18 -6.14 6.52 -3.12
CA ILE A 18 -4.96 6.58 -2.24
C ILE A 18 -3.95 5.51 -2.62
N ILE A 19 -4.41 4.28 -2.84
CA ILE A 19 -3.55 3.17 -3.24
C ILE A 19 -2.90 3.45 -4.60
N SER A 20 -3.67 3.88 -5.58
CA SER A 20 -3.18 4.10 -6.95
C SER A 20 -2.19 5.25 -7.04
N GLU A 21 -2.39 6.30 -6.26
CA GLU A 21 -1.52 7.47 -6.26
C GLU A 21 -0.28 7.28 -5.37
N ASN A 22 -0.29 6.30 -4.48
CA ASN A 22 0.78 6.05 -3.52
C ASN A 22 1.23 4.60 -3.57
N GLY A 23 1.56 4.14 -4.76
CA GLY A 23 1.86 2.73 -5.01
C GLY A 23 3.16 2.22 -4.41
N PHE A 24 4.11 3.10 -4.05
CA PHE A 24 5.33 2.67 -3.35
C PHE A 24 5.03 2.57 -1.86
N ALA A 25 4.74 1.37 -1.41
CA ALA A 25 4.13 1.11 -0.12
C ALA A 25 4.84 -0.04 0.60
N LEU A 26 4.42 -0.31 1.82
CA LEU A 26 5.09 -1.24 2.72
C LEU A 26 4.32 -2.55 2.81
N LEU A 27 5.01 -3.66 2.61
CA LEU A 27 4.46 -4.99 2.88
C LEU A 27 5.07 -5.53 4.16
N ILE A 28 4.21 -5.86 5.11
CA ILE A 28 4.60 -6.31 6.45
C ILE A 28 4.14 -7.76 6.63
N SER A 29 5.02 -8.58 7.18
CA SER A 29 4.73 -9.98 7.50
C SER A 29 5.45 -10.39 8.78
N ASP A 30 4.95 -11.44 9.41
CA ASP A 30 5.52 -11.95 10.67
C ASP A 30 5.97 -13.41 10.58
N LYS A 31 6.02 -13.98 9.40
CA LYS A 31 6.44 -15.37 9.22
C LYS A 31 7.93 -15.52 9.49
N GLU A 32 8.27 -16.42 10.40
CA GLU A 32 9.61 -16.67 10.96
C GLU A 32 10.13 -15.51 11.80
N LYS A 33 10.00 -14.29 11.36
CA LYS A 33 10.25 -13.06 12.11
C LYS A 33 9.52 -11.89 11.44
N LEU A 34 9.55 -10.74 12.07
CA LEU A 34 8.94 -9.54 11.50
C LEU A 34 9.78 -9.00 10.36
N PHE A 35 9.13 -8.78 9.23
CA PHE A 35 9.72 -8.15 8.06
C PHE A 35 8.85 -7.03 7.56
N ALA A 36 9.48 -6.00 7.00
CA ALA A 36 8.80 -4.92 6.31
C ALA A 36 9.63 -4.52 5.10
N THR A 37 9.02 -4.55 3.92
CA THR A 37 9.71 -4.17 2.68
C THR A 37 8.87 -3.16 1.92
N HIS A 38 9.50 -2.06 1.51
CA HIS A 38 8.89 -1.14 0.55
C HIS A 38 8.94 -1.73 -0.84
N SER A 39 7.82 -1.67 -1.55
CA SER A 39 7.73 -2.17 -2.92
C SER A 39 6.69 -1.41 -3.71
N MET A 40 6.70 -1.60 -5.01
CA MET A 40 5.74 -0.98 -5.91
C MET A 40 4.53 -1.89 -6.07
N PHE A 41 3.35 -1.34 -5.80
CA PHE A 41 2.08 -2.06 -5.86
C PHE A 41 1.23 -1.60 -7.02
N LEU A 42 0.50 -2.55 -7.61
CA LEU A 42 -0.60 -2.28 -8.53
C LEU A 42 -1.90 -2.78 -7.93
N LEU A 43 -2.94 -1.98 -8.09
CA LEU A 43 -4.30 -2.35 -7.70
C LEU A 43 -5.04 -2.89 -8.93
N ASN A 44 -5.61 -4.07 -8.80
CA ASN A 44 -6.42 -4.71 -9.84
C ASN A 44 -7.80 -5.04 -9.30
N GLU A 45 -8.80 -4.97 -10.17
CA GLU A 45 -10.16 -5.40 -9.86
C GLU A 45 -10.55 -6.55 -10.76
N LYS A 46 -11.24 -7.53 -10.18
CA LYS A 46 -11.82 -8.65 -10.92
C LYS A 46 -13.10 -9.09 -10.22
N ASP A 47 -14.20 -9.08 -10.95
CA ASP A 47 -15.51 -9.58 -10.46
C ASP A 47 -15.97 -8.90 -9.16
N GLY A 48 -15.73 -7.60 -9.03
CA GLY A 48 -16.13 -6.81 -7.87
C GLY A 48 -15.15 -6.87 -6.71
N ASP A 49 -14.20 -7.78 -6.74
CA ASP A 49 -13.11 -7.86 -5.77
C ASP A 49 -11.87 -7.15 -6.29
N PHE A 50 -11.05 -6.65 -5.39
CA PHE A 50 -9.76 -6.12 -5.78
C PHE A 50 -8.64 -6.84 -5.08
N TYR A 51 -7.49 -6.85 -5.74
CA TYR A 51 -6.28 -7.45 -5.22
C TYR A 51 -5.07 -6.59 -5.59
N LEU A 52 -4.04 -6.75 -4.81
CA LEU A 52 -2.78 -6.02 -4.98
C LEU A 52 -1.74 -6.93 -5.60
N GLU A 53 -0.98 -6.39 -6.54
CA GLU A 53 0.18 -7.06 -7.11
C GLU A 53 1.43 -6.32 -6.70
N THR A 54 2.47 -7.05 -6.34
CA THR A 54 3.80 -6.48 -6.09
C THR A 54 4.86 -7.51 -6.39
N HIS A 55 6.12 -7.08 -6.39
CA HIS A 55 7.25 -7.96 -6.60
C HIS A 55 8.40 -7.57 -5.69
N PHE A 56 9.25 -8.55 -5.41
CA PHE A 56 10.43 -8.38 -4.57
C PHE A 56 11.66 -8.95 -5.27
N SER A 57 12.82 -8.49 -4.85
CA SER A 57 14.07 -9.15 -5.22
C SER A 57 14.07 -10.60 -4.71
N LYS A 58 14.55 -11.52 -5.52
CA LYS A 58 14.71 -12.92 -5.11
C LYS A 58 15.67 -13.08 -3.93
N ALA A 59 16.54 -12.11 -3.71
CA ALA A 59 17.48 -12.10 -2.59
C ALA A 59 16.82 -11.65 -1.27
N ASN A 60 15.62 -11.09 -1.32
CA ASN A 60 14.90 -10.65 -0.13
C ASN A 60 14.38 -11.86 0.65
N PHE A 61 14.82 -12.00 1.90
CA PHE A 61 14.45 -13.14 2.74
C PHE A 61 12.95 -13.21 2.98
N GLN A 62 12.28 -12.06 3.13
CA GLN A 62 10.81 -12.01 3.25
C GLN A 62 10.14 -12.71 2.07
N ALA A 63 10.62 -12.47 0.85
CA ALA A 63 10.08 -13.11 -0.34
C ALA A 63 10.33 -14.62 -0.35
N LYS A 64 11.44 -15.06 0.22
CA LYS A 64 11.79 -16.49 0.27
C LYS A 64 10.92 -17.30 1.21
N VAL A 65 10.45 -16.68 2.31
CA VAL A 65 9.67 -17.40 3.33
C VAL A 65 8.17 -17.33 3.10
N LEU A 66 7.68 -16.32 2.40
CA LEU A 66 6.25 -16.17 2.12
C LEU A 66 5.77 -17.23 1.13
N LYS A 67 4.62 -17.82 1.45
CA LYS A 67 3.96 -18.85 0.64
C LYS A 67 2.49 -18.51 0.47
N ASP A 68 1.84 -19.22 -0.46
CA ASP A 68 0.41 -19.08 -0.67
C ASP A 68 -0.36 -19.22 0.64
N ASP A 69 -1.34 -18.36 0.81
CA ASP A 69 -2.23 -18.27 1.98
C ASP A 69 -1.62 -17.68 3.25
N ASP A 70 -0.35 -17.28 3.24
CA ASP A 70 0.21 -16.51 4.35
C ASP A 70 -0.45 -15.15 4.44
N GLU A 71 -0.71 -14.68 5.67
CA GLU A 71 -1.29 -13.36 5.89
C GLU A 71 -0.23 -12.28 5.86
N VAL A 72 -0.55 -11.18 5.21
CA VAL A 72 0.31 -9.98 5.14
C VAL A 72 -0.51 -8.72 5.34
N LEU A 73 0.18 -7.65 5.71
CA LEU A 73 -0.39 -6.31 5.83
C LEU A 73 0.30 -5.39 4.83
N CYS A 74 -0.48 -4.71 4.01
CA CYS A 74 0.02 -3.70 3.08
C CYS A 74 -0.39 -2.32 3.58
N ASP A 75 0.58 -1.41 3.71
CA ASP A 75 0.37 -0.08 4.27
C ASP A 75 0.70 1.00 3.24
N PHE A 76 -0.31 1.81 2.92
CA PHE A 76 -0.22 2.90 1.95
C PHE A 76 -0.41 4.23 2.68
N LEU A 77 0.59 5.09 2.59
CA LEU A 77 0.52 6.43 3.17
C LEU A 77 0.24 7.43 2.05
N GLY A 78 -0.86 8.16 2.17
CA GLY A 78 -1.23 9.22 1.23
C GLY A 78 -0.69 10.58 1.66
N ALA A 79 -1.47 11.61 1.43
CA ALA A 79 -1.10 12.97 1.82
C ALA A 79 -0.99 13.08 3.34
N HIS A 80 0.01 13.78 3.83
CA HIS A 80 0.18 14.01 5.25
C HIS A 80 0.90 15.33 5.51
N SER A 81 0.61 15.92 6.66
CA SER A 81 1.18 17.22 7.02
C SER A 81 1.15 17.46 8.52
N TYR A 82 2.16 18.15 9.01
CA TYR A 82 2.18 18.70 10.35
C TYR A 82 1.20 19.86 10.43
N ILE A 83 0.40 19.89 11.49
CA ILE A 83 -0.56 20.97 11.78
C ILE A 83 -0.14 21.65 13.08
N SER A 84 0.30 22.90 12.98
CA SER A 84 0.76 23.65 14.14
C SER A 84 -0.40 24.19 14.97
N SER A 85 -0.28 24.10 16.29
CA SER A 85 -1.24 24.71 17.22
C SER A 85 -1.29 26.24 17.08
N SER A 86 -0.24 26.86 16.54
CA SER A 86 -0.18 28.31 16.34
C SER A 86 -1.13 28.81 15.25
N TRP A 87 -1.67 27.90 14.42
CA TRP A 87 -2.61 28.24 13.34
C TRP A 87 -4.07 28.37 13.84
N TYR A 88 -4.34 28.03 15.10
CA TYR A 88 -5.68 28.06 15.67
C TYR A 88 -5.87 29.32 16.54
N GLU A 89 -7.07 29.90 16.51
CA GLU A 89 -7.44 31.03 17.34
C GLU A 89 -7.55 30.67 18.83
N LYS A 90 -7.88 29.41 19.12
CA LYS A 90 -7.99 28.87 20.48
C LYS A 90 -6.80 27.99 20.79
N THR A 91 -6.48 27.87 22.07
CA THR A 91 -5.45 26.94 22.53
C THR A 91 -5.76 25.52 22.03
N ASN A 92 -4.81 24.94 21.33
CA ASN A 92 -4.94 23.60 20.77
C ASN A 92 -3.57 22.91 20.78
N VAL A 93 -3.54 21.63 20.47
CA VAL A 93 -2.32 20.85 20.41
C VAL A 93 -1.91 20.67 18.95
N SER A 94 -0.62 20.84 18.69
CA SER A 94 -0.07 20.51 17.37
C SER A 94 -0.24 19.01 17.09
N THR A 95 -0.48 18.68 15.83
CA THR A 95 -0.74 17.30 15.43
C THR A 95 -0.22 17.04 14.02
N TRP A 96 -0.37 15.83 13.57
CA TRP A 96 -0.06 15.43 12.21
C TRP A 96 -1.31 14.85 11.57
N ASN A 97 -1.76 15.44 10.48
CA ASN A 97 -2.88 14.91 9.69
C ASN A 97 -2.35 14.04 8.57
N TYR A 98 -3.03 12.95 8.30
CA TYR A 98 -2.59 12.01 7.25
C TYR A 98 -3.76 11.23 6.68
N GLU A 99 -3.53 10.72 5.48
CA GLU A 99 -4.38 9.72 4.84
C GLU A 99 -3.61 8.41 4.80
N ALA A 100 -4.24 7.32 5.19
CA ALA A 100 -3.60 6.02 5.14
C ALA A 100 -4.62 4.92 4.83
N VAL A 101 -4.18 3.91 4.11
CA VAL A 101 -4.96 2.70 3.84
C VAL A 101 -4.12 1.51 4.22
N GLN A 102 -4.67 0.62 5.05
CA GLN A 102 -4.05 -0.65 5.37
C GLN A 102 -4.94 -1.78 4.90
N ILE A 103 -4.34 -2.74 4.23
CA ILE A 103 -5.05 -3.89 3.70
C ILE A 103 -4.39 -5.16 4.23
N ARG A 104 -5.21 -6.00 4.88
CA ARG A 104 -4.82 -7.36 5.23
C ARG A 104 -5.25 -8.27 4.12
N GLY A 105 -4.36 -9.15 3.72
CA GLY A 105 -4.66 -10.09 2.65
C GLY A 105 -3.84 -11.35 2.75
N LYS A 106 -4.17 -12.28 1.89
CA LYS A 106 -3.43 -13.53 1.77
C LYS A 106 -2.57 -13.50 0.53
N VAL A 107 -1.36 -14.04 0.66
CA VAL A 107 -0.40 -14.13 -0.43
C VAL A 107 -0.88 -15.14 -1.46
N LYS A 108 -0.70 -14.81 -2.73
CA LYS A 108 -0.73 -15.75 -3.83
C LYS A 108 0.51 -15.49 -4.68
N LEU A 109 1.36 -16.48 -4.78
CA LEU A 109 2.58 -16.37 -5.57
C LEU A 109 2.25 -16.35 -7.06
N MET A 110 2.86 -15.41 -7.78
CA MET A 110 2.67 -15.29 -9.23
C MET A 110 3.49 -16.32 -9.97
N THR A 111 2.93 -16.82 -11.10
CA THR A 111 3.70 -17.55 -12.08
C THR A 111 4.65 -16.60 -12.81
N ASP A 112 5.62 -17.12 -13.55
CA ASP A 112 6.54 -16.30 -14.34
C ASP A 112 5.78 -15.45 -15.36
N GLU A 113 4.74 -15.98 -15.98
CA GLU A 113 3.90 -15.26 -16.92
C GLU A 113 3.15 -14.11 -16.23
N GLU A 114 2.56 -14.37 -15.07
CA GLU A 114 1.87 -13.35 -14.27
C GLU A 114 2.83 -12.25 -13.84
N LEU A 115 4.04 -12.60 -13.43
CA LEU A 115 5.09 -11.64 -13.06
C LEU A 115 5.47 -10.77 -14.27
N TYR A 116 5.63 -11.35 -15.43
CA TYR A 116 5.94 -10.59 -16.66
C TYR A 116 4.85 -9.56 -16.94
N HIS A 117 3.59 -9.95 -16.90
CA HIS A 117 2.47 -9.03 -17.12
C HIS A 117 2.40 -7.95 -16.04
N HIS A 118 2.69 -8.29 -14.80
CA HIS A 118 2.78 -7.33 -13.70
C HIS A 118 3.83 -6.26 -13.97
N LEU A 119 5.05 -6.67 -14.36
CA LEU A 119 6.14 -5.75 -14.65
C LEU A 119 5.83 -4.87 -15.85
N GLU A 120 5.17 -5.42 -16.87
CA GLU A 120 4.73 -4.68 -18.05
C GLU A 120 3.73 -3.58 -17.68
N LYS A 121 2.69 -3.91 -16.91
CA LYS A 121 1.70 -2.96 -16.43
C LYS A 121 2.31 -1.87 -15.56
N LEU A 122 3.23 -2.26 -14.70
CA LEU A 122 3.91 -1.35 -13.79
C LEU A 122 4.76 -0.34 -14.57
N THR A 123 5.53 -0.83 -15.55
CA THR A 123 6.34 0.00 -16.44
C THR A 123 5.46 0.96 -17.20
N PHE A 124 4.36 0.49 -17.78
CA PHE A 124 3.42 1.33 -18.53
C PHE A 124 2.85 2.45 -17.66
N LYS A 125 2.45 2.12 -16.43
CA LYS A 125 1.88 3.10 -15.49
C LYS A 125 2.86 4.25 -15.20
N TYR A 126 4.10 3.92 -14.87
CA TYR A 126 5.07 4.92 -14.41
C TYR A 126 5.81 5.62 -15.55
N GLU A 127 6.12 4.94 -16.63
CA GLU A 127 6.74 5.55 -17.80
C GLU A 127 5.82 6.59 -18.46
N LYS A 128 4.52 6.34 -18.46
CA LYS A 128 3.52 7.26 -18.99
C LYS A 128 3.55 8.64 -18.32
N THR A 129 3.94 8.69 -17.04
CA THR A 129 4.00 9.92 -16.25
C THR A 129 5.36 10.61 -16.33
N GLN A 130 6.38 9.97 -16.93
CA GLN A 130 7.76 10.46 -17.02
C GLN A 130 8.04 11.15 -18.35
N LYS A 131 7.07 11.81 -18.92
CA LYS A 131 7.30 12.58 -20.15
C LYS A 131 8.14 13.81 -19.84
N CYS A 132 9.35 13.78 -20.33
CA CYS A 132 10.23 14.95 -20.36
C CYS A 132 9.88 15.83 -21.55
#